data_86059fa5f602ad13ed1bb31b251ac02e
#
_entry.id   86059fa5f602ad13ed1bb31b251ac02e
#
_cell.length_a   1.000
_cell.length_b   1.000
_cell.length_c   1.000
_cell.angle_alpha   90.00
_cell.angle_beta   90.00
_cell.angle_gamma   90.00
#
_symmetry.space_group_name_H-M   'P 1'
#
loop_
_entity.id
_entity.type
_entity.pdbx_description
1 polymer ?
#
loop_
_entity_poly.entity_id
_entity_poly.type
_entity_poly.pdbx_seq_one_letter_code
_entity_poly.pdbx_strand_id
1 'polypeptide(L)'
;MKRLKAFWLSSEMRRKMKFQREADPLWAQQVAERPGCEGLFSCLQCGTCSGTCPLSIYMDFAPRRIIALVREGFRQDALSCQTIWLCASCYACAVHCPRQIHITDVMYSLKREAMQEKLYPKRFPIPVLAQ
;
A
#
# COMPACT_ATOMS: atom_id res chain seq x y z
N MET A 1 3.76 -26.68 9.60
CA MET A 1 2.51 -26.74 8.81
C MET A 1 1.64 -25.48 8.89
N LYS A 2 1.48 -24.84 10.03
CA LYS A 2 0.67 -23.59 10.15
C LYS A 2 1.24 -22.38 9.37
N ARG A 3 2.55 -22.29 9.16
CA ARG A 3 3.19 -21.20 8.39
C ARG A 3 2.93 -21.26 6.89
N LEU A 4 2.82 -22.46 6.32
CA LEU A 4 2.53 -22.67 4.89
C LEU A 4 1.08 -22.31 4.54
N LYS A 5 0.13 -22.58 5.45
CA LYS A 5 -1.28 -22.19 5.25
C LYS A 5 -1.48 -20.67 5.21
N ALA A 6 -0.74 -19.91 6.04
CA ALA A 6 -0.82 -18.45 6.02
C ALA A 6 -0.24 -17.84 4.73
N PHE A 7 0.81 -18.46 4.17
CA PHE A 7 1.39 -18.06 2.89
C PHE A 7 0.44 -18.35 1.72
N TRP A 8 -0.22 -19.52 1.72
CA TRP A 8 -1.21 -19.90 0.71
C TRP A 8 -2.47 -19.01 0.75
N LEU A 9 -2.98 -18.70 1.93
CA LEU A 9 -4.13 -17.80 2.11
C LEU A 9 -3.87 -16.39 1.57
N SER A 10 -2.64 -15.87 1.71
CA SER A 10 -2.29 -14.57 1.14
C SER A 10 -2.22 -14.61 -0.40
N SER A 11 -1.86 -15.77 -0.97
CA SER A 11 -1.84 -15.94 -2.44
C SER A 11 -3.25 -16.10 -3.03
N GLU A 12 -4.19 -16.68 -2.29
CA GLU A 12 -5.59 -16.76 -2.71
C GLU A 12 -6.28 -15.39 -2.71
N MET A 13 -5.99 -14.53 -1.74
CA MET A 13 -6.50 -13.17 -1.73
C MET A 13 -6.04 -12.35 -2.94
N ARG A 14 -4.87 -12.66 -3.52
CA ARG A 14 -4.36 -11.99 -4.73
C ARG A 14 -5.16 -12.31 -6.00
N ARG A 15 -5.89 -13.39 -6.01
CA ARG A 15 -6.63 -13.88 -7.20
C ARG A 15 -8.10 -13.50 -7.21
N LYS A 16 -8.64 -12.98 -6.11
CA LYS A 16 -10.03 -12.52 -6.07
C LYS A 16 -10.23 -11.34 -7.00
N MET A 17 -11.17 -11.49 -7.91
CA MET A 17 -11.62 -10.37 -8.73
C MET A 17 -12.27 -9.31 -7.83
N LYS A 18 -11.80 -8.08 -7.97
CA LYS A 18 -12.38 -6.94 -7.25
C LYS A 18 -13.56 -6.39 -8.03
N PHE A 19 -14.67 -6.19 -7.37
CA PHE A 19 -15.85 -5.61 -7.98
C PHE A 19 -15.89 -4.10 -7.74
N GLN A 20 -16.35 -3.37 -8.72
CA GLN A 20 -16.47 -1.90 -8.66
C GLN A 20 -17.33 -1.42 -7.47
N ARG A 21 -18.22 -2.28 -6.95
CA ARG A 21 -19.02 -2.00 -5.74
C ARG A 21 -18.20 -1.81 -4.46
N GLU A 22 -16.98 -2.36 -4.42
CA GLU A 22 -16.07 -2.24 -3.28
C GLU A 22 -15.17 -0.99 -3.38
N ALA A 23 -15.24 -0.29 -4.50
CA ALA A 23 -14.44 0.89 -4.76
C ALA A 23 -15.09 2.15 -4.17
N ASP A 24 -14.28 2.99 -3.51
CA ASP A 24 -14.66 4.29 -3.00
C ASP A 24 -13.85 5.40 -3.70
N PRO A 25 -14.38 6.02 -4.76
CA PRO A 25 -13.65 7.05 -5.49
C PRO A 25 -13.44 8.33 -4.67
N LEU A 26 -14.32 8.63 -3.71
CA LEU A 26 -14.15 9.77 -2.81
C LEU A 26 -12.93 9.60 -1.91
N TRP A 27 -12.71 8.40 -1.41
CA TRP A 27 -11.53 8.10 -0.60
C TRP A 27 -10.25 8.27 -1.42
N ALA A 28 -10.22 7.83 -2.68
CA ALA A 28 -9.07 8.02 -3.57
C ALA A 28 -8.73 9.50 -3.75
N GLN A 29 -9.72 10.36 -3.93
CA GLN A 29 -9.55 11.81 -4.00
C GLN A 29 -9.02 12.38 -2.69
N GLN A 30 -9.58 11.97 -1.56
CA GLN A 30 -9.12 12.40 -0.24
C GLN A 30 -7.65 12.05 0.01
N VAL A 31 -7.21 10.86 -0.44
CA VAL A 31 -5.79 10.47 -0.35
C VAL A 31 -4.93 11.35 -1.25
N ALA A 32 -5.37 11.63 -2.47
CA ALA A 32 -4.63 12.46 -3.42
C ALA A 32 -4.48 13.93 -2.95
N GLU A 33 -5.42 14.42 -2.15
CA GLU A 33 -5.37 15.78 -1.56
C GLU A 33 -4.43 15.90 -0.37
N ARG A 34 -3.94 14.77 0.17
CA ARG A 34 -3.01 14.80 1.30
C ARG A 34 -1.63 15.30 0.87
N PRO A 35 -0.90 16.01 1.76
CA PRO A 35 0.45 16.47 1.45
C PRO A 35 1.37 15.32 1.00
N GLY A 36 2.03 15.50 -0.13
CA GLY A 36 2.92 14.50 -0.72
C GLY A 36 2.22 13.45 -1.60
N CYS A 37 0.89 13.45 -1.69
CA CYS A 37 0.12 12.47 -2.45
C CYS A 37 -0.50 13.04 -3.74
N GLU A 38 -0.22 14.30 -4.09
CA GLU A 38 -0.90 15.03 -5.16
C GLU A 38 -0.74 14.38 -6.56
N GLY A 39 0.36 13.68 -6.78
CA GLY A 39 0.64 13.01 -8.05
C GLY A 39 -0.02 11.64 -8.24
N LEU A 40 -0.85 11.19 -7.31
CA LEU A 40 -1.39 9.82 -7.29
C LEU A 40 -2.05 9.40 -8.61
N PHE A 41 -2.90 10.26 -9.18
CA PHE A 41 -3.64 9.95 -10.40
C PHE A 41 -2.81 10.02 -11.69
N SER A 42 -1.60 10.57 -11.63
CA SER A 42 -0.71 10.63 -12.79
C SER A 42 0.11 9.35 -13.01
N CYS A 43 -0.05 8.35 -12.18
CA CYS A 43 0.68 7.09 -12.24
C CYS A 43 0.45 6.37 -13.58
N LEU A 44 1.53 6.03 -14.28
CA LEU A 44 1.49 5.27 -15.54
C LEU A 44 1.45 3.75 -15.34
N GLN A 45 1.55 3.28 -14.11
CA GLN A 45 1.64 1.84 -13.80
C GLN A 45 2.85 1.14 -14.46
N CYS A 46 3.95 1.85 -14.68
CA CYS A 46 5.14 1.33 -15.35
C CYS A 46 5.90 0.28 -14.55
N GLY A 47 5.69 0.21 -13.23
CA GLY A 47 6.31 -0.79 -12.37
C GLY A 47 7.73 -0.49 -11.89
N THR A 48 8.31 0.65 -12.24
CA THR A 48 9.66 1.05 -11.79
C THR A 48 9.77 1.07 -10.27
N CYS A 49 8.76 1.56 -9.57
CA CYS A 49 8.71 1.57 -8.10
C CYS A 49 8.79 0.17 -7.49
N SER A 50 8.14 -0.80 -8.12
CA SER A 50 8.19 -2.21 -7.67
C SER A 50 9.55 -2.84 -7.95
N GLY A 51 10.17 -2.50 -9.08
CA GLY A 51 11.48 -3.00 -9.46
C GLY A 51 12.63 -2.44 -8.63
N THR A 52 12.52 -1.20 -8.16
CA THR A 52 13.54 -0.54 -7.33
C THR A 52 13.38 -0.78 -5.84
N CYS A 53 12.22 -1.25 -5.37
CA CYS A 53 11.97 -1.50 -3.97
C CYS A 53 12.75 -2.73 -3.47
N PRO A 54 13.67 -2.59 -2.50
CA PRO A 54 14.46 -3.71 -1.99
C PRO A 54 13.62 -4.72 -1.21
N LEU A 55 12.43 -4.33 -0.75
CA LEU A 55 11.54 -5.16 0.05
C LEU A 55 10.34 -5.71 -0.73
N SER A 56 10.25 -5.43 -2.03
CA SER A 56 9.07 -5.79 -2.83
C SER A 56 8.78 -7.29 -2.86
N ILE A 57 9.82 -8.12 -2.79
CA ILE A 57 9.69 -9.59 -2.75
C ILE A 57 9.01 -10.12 -1.48
N TYR A 58 9.06 -9.36 -0.40
CA TYR A 58 8.46 -9.72 0.89
C TYR A 58 7.06 -9.13 1.07
N MET A 59 6.66 -8.22 0.18
CA MET A 59 5.36 -7.56 0.23
C MET A 59 4.26 -8.44 -0.34
N ASP A 60 3.07 -8.36 0.24
CA ASP A 60 1.87 -8.99 -0.31
C ASP A 60 1.41 -8.27 -1.60
N PHE A 61 1.52 -6.95 -1.64
CA PHE A 61 1.31 -6.13 -2.84
C PHE A 61 2.55 -5.29 -3.12
N ALA A 62 3.10 -5.39 -4.33
CA ALA A 62 4.20 -4.52 -4.75
C ALA A 62 3.75 -3.04 -4.77
N PRO A 63 4.68 -2.07 -4.64
CA PRO A 63 4.34 -0.64 -4.60
C PRO A 63 3.43 -0.18 -5.74
N ARG A 64 3.67 -0.63 -6.96
CA ARG A 64 2.82 -0.33 -8.11
C ARG A 64 1.36 -0.74 -7.87
N ARG A 65 1.16 -1.92 -7.29
CA ARG A 65 -0.17 -2.44 -7.02
C ARG A 65 -0.89 -1.67 -5.91
N ILE A 66 -0.16 -1.20 -4.90
CA ILE A 66 -0.73 -0.32 -3.88
C ILE A 66 -1.24 0.98 -4.51
N ILE A 67 -0.46 1.60 -5.36
CA ILE A 67 -0.89 2.81 -6.07
C ILE A 67 -2.15 2.54 -6.91
N ALA A 68 -2.22 1.40 -7.58
CA ALA A 68 -3.42 1.01 -8.33
C ALA A 68 -4.64 0.84 -7.41
N LEU A 69 -4.49 0.14 -6.28
CA LEU A 69 -5.58 -0.05 -5.31
C LEU A 69 -6.09 1.28 -4.75
N VAL A 70 -5.20 2.19 -4.43
CA VAL A 70 -5.56 3.53 -3.91
C VAL A 70 -6.29 4.35 -4.97
N ARG A 71 -5.80 4.35 -6.21
CA ARG A 71 -6.44 5.06 -7.33
C ARG A 71 -7.86 4.57 -7.60
N GLU A 72 -8.04 3.26 -7.57
CA GLU A 72 -9.34 2.63 -7.80
C GLU A 72 -10.27 2.71 -6.58
N GLY A 73 -9.77 3.18 -5.45
CA GLY A 73 -10.57 3.37 -4.24
C GLY A 73 -10.79 2.11 -3.40
N PHE A 74 -9.98 1.06 -3.56
CA PHE A 74 -10.05 -0.15 -2.74
C PHE A 74 -9.41 0.08 -1.37
N ARG A 75 -10.08 0.87 -0.54
CA ARG A 75 -9.61 1.33 0.75
C ARG A 75 -9.25 0.18 1.69
N GLN A 76 -10.15 -0.79 1.82
CA GLN A 76 -9.96 -1.90 2.75
C GLN A 76 -8.72 -2.74 2.41
N ASP A 77 -8.51 -3.03 1.14
CA ASP A 77 -7.35 -3.79 0.69
C ASP A 77 -6.04 -3.01 0.87
N ALA A 78 -6.05 -1.73 0.58
CA ALA A 78 -4.88 -0.87 0.73
C ALA A 78 -4.47 -0.70 2.21
N LEU A 79 -5.44 -0.55 3.12
CA LEU A 79 -5.16 -0.33 4.53
C LEU A 79 -4.86 -1.62 5.30
N SER A 80 -5.41 -2.77 4.88
CA SER A 80 -5.21 -4.05 5.57
C SER A 80 -3.99 -4.84 5.10
N CYS A 81 -3.29 -4.39 4.05
CA CYS A 81 -2.12 -5.08 3.53
C CYS A 81 -0.88 -4.92 4.42
N GLN A 82 0.08 -5.84 4.28
CA GLN A 82 1.35 -5.76 5.00
C GLN A 82 2.34 -4.80 4.35
N THR A 83 2.16 -4.48 3.08
CA THR A 83 3.09 -3.66 2.28
C THR A 83 3.37 -2.31 2.92
N ILE A 84 2.34 -1.62 3.41
CA ILE A 84 2.49 -0.30 4.05
C ILE A 84 3.36 -0.36 5.31
N TRP A 85 3.39 -1.51 6.00
CA TRP A 85 4.20 -1.73 7.20
C TRP A 85 5.63 -2.15 6.88
N LEU A 86 5.85 -2.83 5.76
CA LEU A 86 7.17 -3.25 5.31
C LEU A 86 7.96 -2.13 4.63
N CYS A 87 7.31 -1.06 4.21
CA CYS A 87 7.97 0.09 3.59
C CYS A 87 9.01 0.70 4.54
N ALA A 88 10.28 0.65 4.15
CA ALA A 88 11.40 1.17 4.92
C ALA A 88 11.63 2.68 4.74
N SER A 89 10.79 3.36 3.97
CA SER A 89 10.92 4.79 3.67
C SER A 89 12.28 5.18 3.08
N CYS A 90 12.83 4.34 2.20
CA CYS A 90 14.13 4.59 1.56
C CYS A 90 14.06 5.57 0.38
N TYR A 91 12.87 5.95 -0.07
CA TYR A 91 12.58 6.86 -1.19
C TYR A 91 13.10 6.42 -2.57
N ALA A 92 13.65 5.23 -2.73
CA ALA A 92 14.13 4.73 -4.02
C ALA A 92 13.03 4.74 -5.09
N CYS A 93 11.82 4.33 -4.74
CA CYS A 93 10.67 4.35 -5.63
C CYS A 93 10.26 5.77 -6.05
N ALA A 94 10.35 6.74 -5.16
CA ALA A 94 10.01 8.14 -5.45
C ALA A 94 11.05 8.78 -6.39
N VAL A 95 12.33 8.53 -6.16
CA VAL A 95 13.43 9.06 -6.99
C VAL A 95 13.37 8.54 -8.42
N HIS A 96 13.03 7.27 -8.61
CA HIS A 96 13.00 6.62 -9.92
C HIS A 96 11.66 6.75 -10.66
N CYS A 97 10.64 7.31 -10.03
CA CYS A 97 9.33 7.46 -10.67
C CYS A 97 9.38 8.46 -11.83
N PRO A 98 9.01 8.07 -13.07
CA PRO A 98 9.03 8.98 -14.23
C PRO A 98 7.98 10.08 -14.14
N ARG A 99 6.94 9.89 -13.32
CA ARG A 99 5.90 10.90 -13.06
C ARG A 99 6.14 11.68 -11.76
N GLN A 100 7.27 11.46 -11.11
CA GLN A 100 7.67 12.15 -9.87
C GLN A 100 6.63 11.99 -8.74
N ILE A 101 6.02 10.82 -8.65
CA ILE A 101 5.07 10.50 -7.58
C ILE A 101 5.86 10.14 -6.31
N HIS A 102 5.49 10.76 -5.22
CA HIS A 102 6.07 10.48 -3.90
C HIS A 102 5.41 9.25 -3.27
N ILE A 103 5.74 8.07 -3.80
CA ILE A 103 5.13 6.80 -3.39
C ILE A 103 5.33 6.52 -1.91
N THR A 104 6.48 6.89 -1.36
CA THR A 104 6.77 6.76 0.07
C THR A 104 5.81 7.58 0.92
N ASP A 105 5.46 8.79 0.49
CA ASP A 105 4.50 9.64 1.20
C ASP A 105 3.09 9.06 1.13
N VAL A 106 2.71 8.45 0.02
CA VAL A 106 1.45 7.71 -0.09
C VAL A 106 1.43 6.54 0.90
N MET A 107 2.50 5.74 0.95
CA MET A 107 2.62 4.63 1.92
C MET A 107 2.51 5.13 3.36
N TYR A 108 3.15 6.24 3.68
CA TYR A 108 3.12 6.85 5.01
C TYR A 108 1.72 7.34 5.37
N SER A 109 1.03 7.98 4.43
CA SER A 109 -0.35 8.43 4.59
C SER A 109 -1.30 7.26 4.89
N LEU A 110 -1.16 6.16 4.15
CA LEU A 110 -1.95 4.93 4.36
C LEU A 110 -1.66 4.31 5.73
N LYS A 111 -0.38 4.28 6.12
CA LYS A 111 0.04 3.77 7.44
C LYS A 111 -0.62 4.55 8.58
N ARG A 112 -0.64 5.87 8.49
CA ARG A 112 -1.29 6.75 9.49
C ARG A 112 -2.79 6.48 9.59
N GLU A 113 -3.47 6.35 8.45
CA GLU A 113 -4.90 6.03 8.42
C GLU A 113 -5.19 4.63 8.99
N ALA A 114 -4.39 3.64 8.61
CA ALA A 114 -4.51 2.27 9.14
C ALA A 114 -4.32 2.22 10.67
N MET A 115 -3.43 3.05 11.20
CA MET A 115 -3.26 3.18 12.66
C MET A 115 -4.50 3.77 13.34
N GLN A 116 -5.09 4.81 12.77
CA GLN A 116 -6.30 5.44 13.29
C GLN A 116 -7.48 4.45 13.32
N GLU A 117 -7.58 3.60 12.31
CA GLU A 117 -8.64 2.59 12.19
C GLU A 117 -8.30 1.25 12.86
N LYS A 118 -7.15 1.17 13.53
CA LYS A 118 -6.67 -0.05 14.21
C LYS A 118 -6.53 -1.26 13.26
N LEU A 119 -6.24 -1.01 11.99
CA LEU A 119 -6.02 -2.03 10.94
C LEU A 119 -4.56 -2.45 10.83
N TYR A 120 -3.87 -2.61 11.95
CA TYR A 120 -2.48 -3.05 11.97
C TYR A 120 -2.36 -4.56 12.20
N PRO A 121 -1.29 -5.20 11.72
CA PRO A 121 -1.07 -6.62 11.93
C PRO A 121 -0.94 -6.94 13.43
N LYS A 122 -1.70 -7.91 13.90
CA LYS A 122 -1.72 -8.33 15.32
C LYS A 122 -0.35 -8.76 15.88
N ARG A 123 0.67 -8.92 15.02
CA ARG A 123 2.03 -9.29 15.37
C ARG A 123 2.94 -8.12 15.74
N PHE A 124 2.53 -6.88 15.49
CA PHE A 124 3.31 -5.73 15.95
C PHE A 124 2.97 -5.44 17.40
N PRO A 125 3.94 -5.52 18.32
CA PRO A 125 3.72 -5.14 19.71
C PRO A 125 3.45 -3.62 19.76
N ILE A 126 2.20 -3.27 19.93
CA ILE A 126 1.68 -1.89 20.00
C ILE A 126 2.42 -1.01 21.03
N PRO A 127 2.96 -1.53 22.15
CA PRO A 127 3.69 -0.69 23.10
C PRO A 127 4.89 0.04 22.51
N VAL A 128 5.45 -0.47 21.39
CA VAL A 128 6.61 0.16 20.73
C VAL A 128 6.21 1.31 19.82
N LEU A 129 4.94 1.35 19.37
CA LEU A 129 4.44 2.39 18.47
C LEU A 129 3.71 3.53 19.22
N ALA A 130 3.47 3.36 20.51
CA ALA A 130 2.77 4.33 21.35
C ALA A 130 3.72 5.27 22.12
N GLN A 131 5.04 5.14 21.89
CA GLN A 131 6.06 6.06 22.38
C GLN A 131 6.46 7.01 21.26
#